data_337accb6f9d75704cf369e2a76928799
#
_entry.id   337accb6f9d75704cf369e2a76928799
#
_cell.length_a   1.000
_cell.length_b   1.000
_cell.length_c   1.000
_cell.angle_alpha   90.00
_cell.angle_beta   90.00
_cell.angle_gamma   90.00
#
_symmetry.space_group_name_H-M   'P 1'
#
loop_
_entity.id
_entity.type
_entity.pdbx_description
1 polymer ?
#
loop_
_entity_poly.entity_id
_entity_poly.type
_entity_poly.pdbx_seq_one_letter_code
_entity_poly.pdbx_strand_id
1 'polypeptide(L)'
;MGRLFFAPSLAVSVFLSPTASAREHRSASVKRDFQLTHPCLATGLTSGRCLGYVKDHIVPLACGGPDAPSNMQWQTRADAKAKDKWETKGCAR
;
A
#
# COMPACT_ATOMS: atom_id res chain seq x y z
N MET A 1 57.75 -6.61 -4.79
CA MET A 1 56.77 -6.01 -5.65
C MET A 1 55.39 -6.44 -5.28
N GLY A 2 54.71 -5.60 -4.56
CA GLY A 2 53.34 -5.90 -4.17
C GLY A 2 52.43 -5.80 -5.37
N ARG A 3 51.88 -6.90 -5.75
CA ARG A 3 50.78 -6.87 -6.68
C ARG A 3 49.52 -6.60 -5.90
N LEU A 4 49.00 -5.48 -6.15
CA LEU A 4 47.65 -5.19 -5.71
C LEU A 4 46.72 -6.03 -6.54
N PHE A 5 46.32 -7.13 -5.96
CA PHE A 5 45.17 -7.83 -6.49
C PHE A 5 43.94 -7.09 -6.05
N PHE A 6 43.47 -6.26 -6.91
CA PHE A 6 42.11 -5.88 -6.82
C PHE A 6 41.30 -7.10 -7.21
N ALA A 7 40.90 -7.88 -6.23
CA ALA A 7 39.78 -8.73 -6.46
C ALA A 7 38.68 -7.81 -6.98
N PRO A 8 38.16 -8.00 -8.19
CA PRO A 8 37.00 -7.25 -8.58
C PRO A 8 35.96 -7.57 -7.53
N SER A 9 35.63 -6.58 -6.72
CA SER A 9 34.43 -6.70 -5.97
C SER A 9 33.36 -6.98 -6.98
N LEU A 10 32.96 -8.22 -7.01
CA LEU A 10 31.75 -8.58 -7.69
C LEU A 10 30.67 -7.77 -6.99
N ALA A 11 30.39 -6.62 -7.54
CA ALA A 11 29.18 -5.95 -7.23
C ALA A 11 28.08 -6.89 -7.68
N VAL A 12 27.69 -7.76 -6.79
CA VAL A 12 26.49 -8.52 -6.96
C VAL A 12 25.39 -7.48 -6.89
N SER A 13 24.95 -7.03 -8.05
CA SER A 13 23.72 -6.28 -8.13
C SER A 13 22.62 -7.21 -7.71
N VAL A 14 22.38 -7.24 -6.42
CA VAL A 14 21.20 -7.92 -5.93
C VAL A 14 20.03 -7.02 -6.31
N PHE A 15 19.40 -7.32 -7.42
CA PHE A 15 18.10 -6.79 -7.69
C PHE A 15 17.15 -7.37 -6.67
N LEU A 16 16.99 -6.66 -5.58
CA LEU A 16 15.94 -6.97 -4.65
C LEU A 16 14.62 -6.58 -5.29
N SER A 17 13.97 -7.56 -5.87
CA SER A 17 12.56 -7.43 -6.18
C SER A 17 11.83 -7.05 -4.88
N PRO A 18 10.90 -6.09 -4.91
CA PRO A 18 10.15 -5.74 -3.71
C PRO A 18 9.53 -7.00 -3.13
N THR A 19 9.99 -7.39 -1.95
CA THR A 19 9.39 -8.49 -1.21
C THR A 19 7.97 -8.13 -0.80
N ALA A 20 7.16 -9.13 -0.47
CA ALA A 20 5.82 -8.90 0.05
C ALA A 20 5.83 -7.95 1.26
N SER A 21 6.84 -8.06 2.13
CA SER A 21 7.02 -7.17 3.29
C SER A 21 7.22 -5.71 2.89
N ALA A 22 7.99 -5.43 1.83
CA ALA A 22 8.19 -4.07 1.36
C ALA A 22 6.90 -3.49 0.78
N ARG A 23 6.08 -4.30 0.12
CA ARG A 23 4.76 -3.87 -0.39
C ARG A 23 3.81 -3.57 0.76
N GLU A 24 3.79 -4.40 1.79
CA GLU A 24 2.99 -4.16 2.99
C GLU A 24 3.40 -2.87 3.69
N HIS A 25 4.69 -2.60 3.79
CA HIS A 25 5.21 -1.36 4.36
C HIS A 25 4.77 -0.12 3.58
N ARG A 26 4.83 -0.17 2.26
CA ARG A 26 4.36 0.95 1.43
C ARG A 26 2.87 1.17 1.60
N SER A 27 2.08 0.11 1.57
CA SER A 27 0.64 0.18 1.78
C SER A 27 0.29 0.75 3.17
N ALA A 28 1.01 0.34 4.20
CA ALA A 28 0.84 0.87 5.55
C ALA A 28 1.16 2.36 5.63
N SER A 29 2.22 2.80 4.95
CA SER A 29 2.61 4.21 4.88
C SER A 29 1.55 5.06 4.20
N VAL A 30 1.05 4.60 3.07
CA VAL A 30 -0.04 5.27 2.34
C VAL A 30 -1.29 5.40 3.20
N LYS A 31 -1.65 4.34 3.92
CA LYS A 31 -2.79 4.35 4.83
C LYS A 31 -2.63 5.36 5.96
N ARG A 32 -1.44 5.46 6.53
CA ARG A 32 -1.15 6.46 7.56
C ARG A 32 -1.26 7.87 7.01
N ASP A 33 -0.68 8.12 5.85
CA ASP A 33 -0.71 9.43 5.20
C ASP A 33 -2.13 9.85 4.87
N PHE A 34 -2.95 8.91 4.40
CA PHE A 34 -4.37 9.15 4.15
C PHE A 34 -5.08 9.62 5.42
N GLN A 35 -4.88 8.93 6.54
CA GLN A 35 -5.58 9.27 7.78
C GLN A 35 -5.14 10.63 8.34
N LEU A 36 -3.91 11.06 8.10
CA LEU A 36 -3.44 12.37 8.54
C LEU A 36 -4.31 13.51 8.01
N THR A 37 -4.79 13.39 6.78
CA THR A 37 -5.62 14.41 6.13
C THR A 37 -7.10 14.03 6.08
N HIS A 38 -7.44 12.79 6.42
CA HIS A 38 -8.82 12.29 6.45
C HIS A 38 -9.03 11.58 7.79
N PRO A 39 -9.33 12.35 8.84
CA PRO A 39 -9.52 11.76 10.16
C PRO A 39 -10.58 10.68 10.18
N CYS A 40 -10.44 9.75 11.11
CA CYS A 40 -11.43 8.68 11.30
C CYS A 40 -12.85 9.27 11.46
N LEU A 41 -13.78 8.78 10.69
CA LEU A 41 -15.16 9.27 10.71
C LEU A 41 -15.85 9.01 12.05
N ALA A 42 -15.45 7.97 12.75
CA ALA A 42 -16.05 7.61 14.04
C ALA A 42 -15.44 8.37 15.23
N THR A 43 -14.16 8.71 15.18
CA THR A 43 -13.42 9.23 16.32
C THR A 43 -12.79 10.61 16.10
N GLY A 44 -12.62 11.03 14.85
CA GLY A 44 -11.89 12.24 14.50
C GLY A 44 -10.37 12.12 14.62
N LEU A 45 -9.85 10.94 14.94
CA LEU A 45 -8.42 10.74 15.12
C LEU A 45 -7.69 10.64 13.78
N THR A 46 -6.49 11.19 13.73
CA THR A 46 -5.62 11.15 12.54
C THR A 46 -4.64 9.98 12.56
N SER A 47 -4.78 9.10 13.54
CA SER A 47 -3.99 7.87 13.66
C SER A 47 -4.75 6.83 14.46
N GLY A 48 -4.36 5.58 14.31
CA GLY A 48 -4.95 4.47 15.03
C GLY A 48 -6.21 3.91 14.38
N ARG A 49 -6.82 2.96 15.08
CA ARG A 49 -7.99 2.25 14.57
C ARG A 49 -9.18 3.18 14.40
N CYS A 50 -9.96 2.90 13.38
CA CYS A 50 -11.23 3.57 13.12
C CYS A 50 -12.32 2.50 13.18
N LEU A 51 -12.95 2.34 14.34
CA LEU A 51 -13.93 1.29 14.55
C LEU A 51 -15.10 1.40 13.59
N GLY A 52 -15.44 0.28 12.98
CA GLY A 52 -16.55 0.20 12.01
C GLY A 52 -16.19 0.63 10.61
N TYR A 53 -14.98 1.16 10.40
CA TYR A 53 -14.52 1.63 9.10
C TYR A 53 -13.22 0.95 8.71
N VAL A 54 -13.00 0.88 7.40
CA VAL A 54 -11.75 0.41 6.82
C VAL A 54 -11.26 1.44 5.80
N LYS A 55 -9.97 1.49 5.60
CA LYS A 55 -9.34 2.25 4.52
C LYS A 55 -9.36 1.40 3.27
N ASP A 56 -9.91 1.95 2.20
CA ASP A 56 -10.07 1.22 0.95
C ASP A 56 -9.60 2.06 -0.22
N HIS A 57 -9.13 1.42 -1.27
CA HIS A 57 -8.77 2.11 -2.50
C HIS A 57 -10.05 2.37 -3.31
N ILE A 58 -10.19 3.59 -3.79
CA ILE A 58 -11.34 3.98 -4.63
C ILE A 58 -11.33 3.15 -5.91
N VAL A 59 -10.20 3.15 -6.61
CA VAL A 59 -9.94 2.25 -7.72
C VAL A 59 -9.04 1.14 -7.22
N PRO A 60 -9.45 -0.13 -7.31
CA PRO A 60 -8.64 -1.23 -6.81
C PRO A 60 -7.25 -1.26 -7.42
N LEU A 61 -6.26 -1.65 -6.62
CA LEU A 61 -4.89 -1.83 -7.12
C LEU A 61 -4.84 -2.83 -8.27
N ALA A 62 -5.65 -3.89 -8.18
CA ALA A 62 -5.76 -4.90 -9.24
C ALA A 62 -6.29 -4.32 -10.55
N CYS A 63 -6.98 -3.21 -10.49
CA CYS A 63 -7.51 -2.50 -11.66
C CYS A 63 -6.60 -1.36 -12.13
N GLY A 64 -5.41 -1.26 -11.58
CA GLY A 64 -4.46 -0.21 -11.94
C GLY A 64 -4.61 1.07 -11.12
N GLY A 65 -5.41 1.08 -10.07
CA GLY A 65 -5.51 2.22 -9.17
C GLY A 65 -4.17 2.49 -8.46
N PRO A 66 -3.79 3.75 -8.26
CA PRO A 66 -2.54 4.05 -7.58
C PRO A 66 -2.61 3.72 -6.09
N ASP A 67 -1.49 3.26 -5.53
CA ASP A 67 -1.34 3.13 -4.09
C ASP A 67 -0.90 4.47 -3.53
N ALA A 68 -1.85 5.37 -3.38
CA ALA A 68 -1.63 6.73 -2.95
C ALA A 68 -2.82 7.22 -2.11
N PRO A 69 -2.59 8.16 -1.18
CA PRO A 69 -3.67 8.71 -0.36
C PRO A 69 -4.83 9.28 -1.19
N SER A 70 -4.55 9.85 -2.35
CA SER A 70 -5.56 10.40 -3.26
C SER A 70 -6.54 9.36 -3.81
N ASN A 71 -6.14 8.08 -3.78
CA ASN A 71 -6.96 6.96 -4.24
C ASN A 71 -7.54 6.17 -3.06
N MET A 72 -7.65 6.77 -1.91
CA MET A 72 -8.17 6.11 -0.71
C MET A 72 -9.42 6.77 -0.19
N GLN A 73 -10.20 6.01 0.52
CA GLN A 73 -11.43 6.46 1.16
C GLN A 73 -11.72 5.65 2.42
N TRP A 74 -12.48 6.24 3.32
CA TRP A 74 -13.08 5.49 4.40
C TRP A 74 -14.32 4.79 3.88
N GLN A 75 -14.49 3.54 4.24
CA GLN A 75 -15.71 2.79 3.99
C GLN A 75 -16.14 2.05 5.23
N THR A 76 -17.44 1.85 5.39
CA THR A 76 -17.92 0.91 6.39
C THR A 76 -17.46 -0.49 6.01
N ARG A 77 -17.32 -1.36 6.99
CA ARG A 77 -16.95 -2.77 6.72
C ARG A 77 -17.94 -3.45 5.79
N ALA A 78 -19.23 -3.14 5.95
CA ALA A 78 -20.28 -3.70 5.10
C ALA A 78 -20.12 -3.27 3.64
N ASP A 79 -19.88 -1.97 3.41
CA ASP A 79 -19.70 -1.44 2.06
C ASP A 79 -18.43 -1.97 1.40
N ALA A 80 -17.34 -2.06 2.15
CA ALA A 80 -16.09 -2.63 1.64
C ALA A 80 -16.28 -4.10 1.24
N LYS A 81 -16.98 -4.86 2.06
CA LYS A 81 -17.28 -6.26 1.77
C LYS A 81 -18.19 -6.41 0.54
N ALA A 82 -19.18 -5.55 0.40
CA ALA A 82 -20.05 -5.55 -0.78
C ALA A 82 -19.27 -5.19 -2.05
N LYS A 83 -18.37 -4.20 -1.95
CA LYS A 83 -17.52 -3.78 -3.05
C LYS A 83 -16.59 -4.91 -3.51
N ASP A 84 -16.01 -5.68 -2.60
CA ASP A 84 -15.12 -6.80 -2.91
C ASP A 84 -15.75 -7.82 -3.87
N LYS A 85 -17.07 -7.91 -3.89
CA LYS A 85 -17.77 -8.87 -4.73
C LYS A 85 -17.78 -8.50 -6.21
N TRP A 86 -17.62 -7.22 -6.53
CA TRP A 86 -17.77 -6.75 -7.90
C TRP A 86 -16.64 -5.84 -8.39
N GLU A 87 -15.81 -5.31 -7.50
CA GLU A 87 -14.87 -4.23 -7.84
C GLU A 87 -13.85 -4.58 -8.92
N THR A 88 -13.49 -5.85 -9.06
CA THR A 88 -12.53 -6.30 -10.07
C THR A 88 -13.18 -6.84 -11.34
N LYS A 89 -14.50 -6.92 -11.38
CA LYS A 89 -15.20 -7.52 -12.52
C LYS A 89 -15.06 -6.72 -13.81
N GLY A 90 -15.00 -5.40 -13.71
CA GLY A 90 -14.83 -4.54 -14.86
C GLY A 90 -13.41 -4.40 -15.36
N CYS A 91 -12.43 -4.87 -14.59
CA CYS A 91 -11.02 -4.77 -14.90
C CYS A 91 -10.31 -6.12 -14.75
N ALA A 92 -11.08 -7.20 -14.80
CA ALA A 92 -10.53 -8.54 -14.70
C ALA A 92 -9.52 -8.78 -15.81
N ARG A 93 -8.40 -9.34 -15.45
CA ARG A 93 -7.29 -9.65 -16.36
C ARG A 93 -7.36 -11.09 -16.83
#